data_4d9385bc3e22b402f00884c1ce39d2b4
#
_entry.id   4d9385bc3e22b402f00884c1ce39d2b4
#
_cell.length_a   1.000
_cell.length_b   1.000
_cell.length_c   1.000
_cell.angle_alpha   90.00
_cell.angle_beta   90.00
_cell.angle_gamma   90.00
#
_symmetry.space_group_name_H-M   'P 1'
#
loop_
_entity.id
_entity.type
_entity.pdbx_description
1 polymer ?
#
loop_
_entity_poly.entity_id
_entity_poly.type
_entity_poly.pdbx_seq_one_letter_code
_entity_poly.pdbx_strand_id
1 'polypeptide(L)'
;ELNYDKKVDWIELDEVMRQELNSGILYNATELRELLKDNFITDFKFKLRGFKDIVRLTDGYDIQDAINQAYSNYSIEDTAFIVRSNKRANQYNEQIRMKILDKESDLSTGDFLMVVKNNYFWLKEKDEAGFIANGDIIEVLEIFAFKELYGFNFAKVKIRMVDYPNQIPFETVLILDTIKSESPSLTYEQSNQLYEE
;
A
#
# COMPACT_ATOMS: atom_id res chain seq x y z
N GLU A 1 -18.31 -27.90 0.70
CA GLU A 1 -19.53 -27.12 0.95
C GLU A 1 -19.94 -27.31 2.40
N LEU A 2 -19.68 -26.31 3.23
CA LEU A 2 -20.23 -26.26 4.59
C LEU A 2 -21.71 -25.81 4.46
N ASN A 3 -22.60 -26.74 4.75
CA ASN A 3 -24.05 -26.53 4.65
C ASN A 3 -24.52 -25.69 5.86
N TYR A 4 -24.45 -24.38 5.71
CA TYR A 4 -24.99 -23.45 6.68
C TYR A 4 -26.40 -23.09 6.24
N ASP A 5 -27.42 -23.70 6.37
CA ASP A 5 -28.86 -23.36 6.10
C ASP A 5 -29.14 -21.86 5.76
N LYS A 6 -28.23 -21.22 5.05
CA LYS A 6 -28.28 -19.82 4.62
C LYS A 6 -28.33 -19.76 3.10
N LYS A 7 -29.29 -18.99 2.61
CA LYS A 7 -29.38 -18.65 1.19
C LYS A 7 -28.19 -17.74 0.85
N VAL A 8 -27.39 -18.13 -0.13
CA VAL A 8 -26.30 -17.32 -0.68
C VAL A 8 -26.74 -16.78 -2.03
N ASP A 9 -26.83 -15.47 -2.15
CA ASP A 9 -27.11 -14.80 -3.41
C ASP A 9 -25.75 -14.39 -4.03
N TRP A 10 -25.54 -14.79 -5.29
CA TRP A 10 -24.34 -14.46 -6.06
C TRP A 10 -24.63 -13.24 -6.92
N ILE A 11 -23.78 -12.22 -6.83
CA ILE A 11 -23.81 -11.03 -7.67
C ILE A 11 -22.47 -10.94 -8.38
N GLU A 12 -22.48 -10.99 -9.72
CA GLU A 12 -21.31 -10.76 -10.54
C GLU A 12 -21.32 -9.31 -11.03
N LEU A 13 -20.21 -8.57 -10.78
CA LEU A 13 -20.01 -7.21 -11.25
C LEU A 13 -19.20 -7.30 -12.54
N ASP A 14 -19.84 -7.08 -13.68
CA ASP A 14 -19.26 -7.24 -15.02
C ASP A 14 -18.95 -5.91 -15.72
N GLU A 15 -19.48 -4.80 -15.24
CA GLU A 15 -19.27 -3.47 -15.82
C GLU A 15 -18.15 -2.70 -15.10
N VAL A 16 -17.21 -2.15 -15.90
CA VAL A 16 -16.10 -1.33 -15.39
C VAL A 16 -16.49 0.14 -15.42
N MET A 17 -16.76 0.72 -14.26
CA MET A 17 -17.20 2.11 -14.10
C MET A 17 -16.08 3.13 -13.85
N ARG A 18 -14.86 2.67 -13.55
CA ARG A 18 -13.76 3.55 -13.06
C ARG A 18 -12.90 4.16 -14.16
N GLN A 19 -13.00 3.69 -15.39
CA GLN A 19 -12.14 4.10 -16.49
C GLN A 19 -12.97 4.58 -17.67
N GLU A 20 -12.44 5.58 -18.41
CA GLU A 20 -13.06 6.05 -19.64
C GLU A 20 -12.97 4.97 -20.75
N LEU A 21 -13.94 4.93 -21.63
CA LEU A 21 -14.02 3.95 -22.74
C LEU A 21 -12.77 3.96 -23.65
N ASN A 22 -12.07 5.09 -23.75
CA ASN A 22 -10.86 5.24 -24.57
C ASN A 22 -9.55 5.06 -23.77
N SER A 23 -9.65 4.55 -22.53
CA SER A 23 -8.48 4.30 -21.68
C SER A 23 -7.67 3.12 -22.17
N GLY A 24 -6.37 3.31 -22.32
CA GLY A 24 -5.43 2.24 -22.60
C GLY A 24 -5.26 1.30 -21.40
N ILE A 25 -5.44 1.80 -20.18
CA ILE A 25 -5.46 0.98 -18.96
C ILE A 25 -6.63 0.01 -19.03
N LEU A 26 -7.84 0.51 -19.30
CA LEU A 26 -9.03 -0.34 -19.41
C LEU A 26 -8.90 -1.36 -20.55
N TYR A 27 -8.41 -0.93 -21.70
CA TYR A 27 -8.18 -1.81 -22.85
C TYR A 27 -7.28 -2.99 -22.46
N ASN A 28 -6.09 -2.71 -21.96
CA ASN A 28 -5.12 -3.76 -21.60
C ASN A 28 -5.61 -4.64 -20.43
N ALA A 29 -6.31 -4.07 -19.46
CA ALA A 29 -6.89 -4.83 -18.36
C ALA A 29 -8.00 -5.79 -18.84
N THR A 30 -8.82 -5.36 -19.81
CA THR A 30 -9.87 -6.19 -20.38
C THR A 30 -9.28 -7.34 -21.20
N GLU A 31 -8.32 -7.06 -22.09
CA GLU A 31 -7.61 -8.10 -22.85
C GLU A 31 -6.95 -9.14 -21.94
N LEU A 32 -6.29 -8.67 -20.87
CA LEU A 32 -5.67 -9.59 -19.90
C LEU A 32 -6.71 -10.44 -19.18
N ARG A 33 -7.86 -9.87 -18.81
CA ARG A 33 -8.96 -10.58 -18.14
C ARG A 33 -9.55 -11.66 -19.04
N GLU A 34 -9.78 -11.38 -20.32
CA GLU A 34 -10.28 -12.38 -21.25
C GLU A 34 -9.29 -13.54 -21.44
N LEU A 35 -7.99 -13.25 -21.57
CA LEU A 35 -6.97 -14.29 -21.65
C LEU A 35 -6.91 -15.17 -20.37
N LEU A 36 -7.15 -14.58 -19.20
CA LEU A 36 -7.20 -15.32 -17.94
C LEU A 36 -8.41 -16.25 -17.85
N LYS A 37 -9.57 -15.86 -18.40
CA LYS A 37 -10.77 -16.72 -18.46
C LYS A 37 -10.54 -18.00 -19.26
N ASP A 38 -9.80 -17.90 -20.34
CA ASP A 38 -9.55 -19.01 -21.27
C ASP A 38 -8.43 -19.96 -20.80
N ASN A 39 -7.79 -19.70 -19.66
CA ASN A 39 -6.60 -20.41 -19.13
C ASN A 39 -5.42 -20.49 -20.12
N PHE A 40 -5.40 -19.67 -21.15
CA PHE A 40 -4.35 -19.60 -22.17
C PHE A 40 -3.52 -18.32 -22.04
N ILE A 41 -2.57 -18.28 -21.10
CA ILE A 41 -1.60 -17.19 -21.00
C ILE A 41 -0.35 -17.60 -21.77
N THR A 42 -0.31 -17.38 -23.07
CA THR A 42 0.90 -17.67 -23.84
C THR A 42 1.78 -16.44 -24.03
N ASP A 43 1.30 -15.31 -24.52
CA ASP A 43 2.13 -14.14 -24.80
C ASP A 43 1.32 -12.84 -24.73
N PHE A 44 1.02 -12.35 -23.50
CA PHE A 44 0.37 -11.06 -23.37
C PHE A 44 1.35 -9.92 -23.67
N LYS A 45 0.96 -9.04 -24.62
CA LYS A 45 1.72 -7.82 -24.94
C LYS A 45 0.86 -6.60 -24.72
N PHE A 46 1.31 -5.71 -23.84
CA PHE A 46 0.63 -4.44 -23.62
C PHE A 46 0.56 -3.62 -24.89
N LYS A 47 -0.64 -3.19 -25.30
CA LYS A 47 -0.85 -2.20 -26.34
C LYS A 47 -0.61 -0.81 -25.76
N LEU A 48 0.52 -0.21 -26.13
CA LEU A 48 0.97 1.06 -25.55
C LEU A 48 0.73 2.25 -26.47
N ARG A 49 0.61 2.01 -27.79
CA ARG A 49 0.43 3.08 -28.77
C ARG A 49 -1.03 3.43 -28.97
N GLY A 50 -1.31 4.71 -29.14
CA GLY A 50 -2.65 5.23 -29.42
C GLY A 50 -3.46 5.63 -28.20
N PHE A 51 -2.90 5.50 -27.00
CA PHE A 51 -3.50 5.92 -25.75
C PHE A 51 -2.73 7.08 -25.14
N LYS A 52 -3.44 8.00 -24.49
CA LYS A 52 -2.84 9.17 -23.81
C LYS A 52 -2.50 8.90 -22.35
N ASP A 53 -3.15 7.91 -21.75
CA ASP A 53 -3.05 7.51 -20.35
C ASP A 53 -1.96 6.45 -20.07
N ILE A 54 -1.25 6.02 -21.12
CA ILE A 54 -0.12 5.08 -20.98
C ILE A 54 1.13 5.68 -21.63
N VAL A 55 2.18 5.80 -20.84
CA VAL A 55 3.51 6.22 -21.30
C VAL A 55 4.52 5.14 -20.99
N ARG A 56 5.28 4.70 -21.98
CA ARG A 56 6.42 3.79 -21.79
C ARG A 56 7.69 4.58 -21.62
N LEU A 57 8.34 4.40 -20.48
CA LEU A 57 9.67 4.94 -20.19
C LEU A 57 10.72 3.87 -20.45
N THR A 58 11.84 4.23 -21.08
CA THR A 58 12.85 3.27 -21.53
C THR A 58 14.22 3.48 -20.93
N ASP A 59 14.50 4.63 -20.36
CA ASP A 59 15.77 4.90 -19.70
C ASP A 59 15.58 5.45 -18.27
N GLY A 60 16.69 5.48 -17.54
CA GLY A 60 16.68 5.86 -16.12
C GLY A 60 16.43 7.36 -15.91
N TYR A 61 16.78 8.22 -16.84
CA TYR A 61 16.53 9.66 -16.74
C TYR A 61 15.05 9.96 -16.95
N ASP A 62 14.43 9.37 -17.98
CA ASP A 62 12.99 9.49 -18.22
C ASP A 62 12.17 9.00 -17.01
N ILE A 63 12.62 7.91 -16.38
CA ILE A 63 11.97 7.37 -15.17
C ILE A 63 12.08 8.37 -14.02
N GLN A 64 13.27 8.93 -13.78
CA GLN A 64 13.47 9.91 -12.70
C GLN A 64 12.63 11.17 -12.93
N ASP A 65 12.61 11.68 -14.15
CA ASP A 65 11.81 12.86 -14.51
C ASP A 65 10.32 12.60 -14.35
N ALA A 66 9.83 11.43 -14.77
CA ALA A 66 8.44 11.05 -14.60
C ALA A 66 8.04 10.93 -13.12
N ILE A 67 8.92 10.38 -12.28
CA ILE A 67 8.72 10.34 -10.83
C ILE A 67 8.62 11.76 -10.25
N ASN A 68 9.58 12.63 -10.58
CA ASN A 68 9.58 14.01 -10.11
C ASN A 68 8.30 14.74 -10.55
N GLN A 69 7.88 14.57 -11.81
CA GLN A 69 6.64 15.17 -12.33
C GLN A 69 5.39 14.63 -11.64
N ALA A 70 5.33 13.32 -11.35
CA ALA A 70 4.20 12.73 -10.67
C ALA A 70 4.01 13.35 -9.29
N TYR A 71 5.06 13.42 -8.48
CA TYR A 71 5.00 14.02 -7.14
C TYR A 71 4.87 15.54 -7.13
N SER A 72 5.24 16.23 -8.22
CA SER A 72 5.04 17.68 -8.35
C SER A 72 3.61 18.05 -8.78
N ASN A 73 2.97 17.19 -9.59
CA ASN A 73 1.66 17.46 -10.18
C ASN A 73 0.51 16.81 -9.40
N TYR A 74 0.79 15.77 -8.65
CA TYR A 74 -0.18 14.99 -7.90
C TYR A 74 0.27 14.87 -6.44
N SER A 75 -0.64 14.52 -5.56
CA SER A 75 -0.31 14.28 -4.15
C SER A 75 0.36 12.90 -3.96
N ILE A 76 0.93 12.69 -2.77
CA ILE A 76 1.43 11.37 -2.36
C ILE A 76 0.29 10.34 -2.40
N GLU A 77 -0.93 10.74 -2.03
CA GLU A 77 -2.12 9.89 -2.01
C GLU A 77 -2.55 9.46 -3.43
N ASP A 78 -2.26 10.29 -4.45
CA ASP A 78 -2.65 10.03 -5.84
C ASP A 78 -1.57 9.32 -6.66
N THR A 79 -0.39 9.08 -6.07
CA THR A 79 0.76 8.50 -6.78
C THR A 79 1.16 7.15 -6.19
N ALA A 80 1.14 6.10 -6.99
CA ALA A 80 1.54 4.76 -6.56
C ALA A 80 2.56 4.11 -7.49
N PHE A 81 3.55 3.43 -6.88
CA PHE A 81 4.54 2.61 -7.59
C PHE A 81 4.21 1.13 -7.42
N ILE A 82 3.89 0.48 -8.53
CA ILE A 82 3.62 -0.96 -8.53
C ILE A 82 4.90 -1.70 -8.91
N VAL A 83 5.40 -2.51 -8.01
CA VAL A 83 6.64 -3.26 -8.17
C VAL A 83 6.44 -4.74 -7.89
N ARG A 84 7.40 -5.55 -8.33
CA ARG A 84 7.26 -7.01 -8.27
C ARG A 84 7.62 -7.62 -6.89
N SER A 85 8.37 -6.90 -6.04
CA SER A 85 8.84 -7.44 -4.75
C SER A 85 8.92 -6.37 -3.68
N ASN A 86 8.76 -6.78 -2.41
CA ASN A 86 8.91 -5.89 -1.25
C ASN A 86 10.28 -5.23 -1.19
N LYS A 87 11.34 -5.96 -1.53
CA LYS A 87 12.69 -5.40 -1.63
C LYS A 87 12.76 -4.19 -2.57
N ARG A 88 12.16 -4.30 -3.77
CA ARG A 88 12.10 -3.17 -4.71
C ARG A 88 11.19 -2.06 -4.21
N ALA A 89 10.06 -2.39 -3.57
CA ALA A 89 9.18 -1.39 -2.97
C ALA A 89 9.94 -0.56 -1.93
N ASN A 90 10.66 -1.21 -1.02
CA ASN A 90 11.46 -0.53 0.00
C ASN A 90 12.55 0.37 -0.62
N GLN A 91 13.25 -0.11 -1.66
CA GLN A 91 14.26 0.69 -2.37
C GLN A 91 13.65 1.95 -3.02
N TYR A 92 12.49 1.83 -3.69
CA TYR A 92 11.80 2.99 -4.25
C TYR A 92 11.27 3.93 -3.17
N ASN A 93 10.66 3.41 -2.11
CA ASN A 93 10.18 4.21 -0.99
C ASN A 93 11.31 5.03 -0.36
N GLU A 94 12.46 4.41 -0.13
CA GLU A 94 13.65 5.08 0.43
C GLU A 94 14.17 6.20 -0.51
N GLN A 95 14.28 5.90 -1.82
CA GLN A 95 14.70 6.90 -2.81
C GLN A 95 13.71 8.08 -2.92
N ILE A 96 12.41 7.81 -2.93
CA ILE A 96 11.37 8.83 -2.99
C ILE A 96 11.41 9.68 -1.72
N ARG A 97 11.47 9.05 -0.53
CA ARG A 97 11.56 9.77 0.73
C ARG A 97 12.76 10.71 0.78
N MET A 98 13.96 10.20 0.42
CA MET A 98 15.20 10.98 0.49
C MET A 98 15.30 12.06 -0.58
N LYS A 99 14.95 11.75 -1.84
CA LYS A 99 15.24 12.63 -2.98
C LYS A 99 14.10 13.55 -3.38
N ILE A 100 12.86 13.18 -3.08
CA ILE A 100 11.67 13.91 -3.52
C ILE A 100 10.97 14.56 -2.33
N LEU A 101 10.83 13.84 -1.22
CA LEU A 101 10.13 14.31 -0.04
C LEU A 101 11.06 14.93 1.01
N ASP A 102 12.37 14.92 0.78
CA ASP A 102 13.41 15.49 1.66
C ASP A 102 13.32 14.96 3.11
N LYS A 103 13.08 13.65 3.23
CA LYS A 103 12.92 12.95 4.51
C LYS A 103 14.08 11.98 4.74
N GLU A 104 15.01 12.34 5.62
CA GLU A 104 16.21 11.54 5.91
C GLU A 104 16.03 10.54 7.07
N SER A 105 15.12 10.81 8.01
CA SER A 105 14.90 9.95 9.18
C SER A 105 14.11 8.68 8.82
N ASP A 106 14.24 7.63 9.63
CA ASP A 106 13.53 6.36 9.42
C ASP A 106 12.01 6.51 9.44
N LEU A 107 11.51 7.46 10.23
CA LEU A 107 10.10 7.84 10.31
C LEU A 107 9.99 9.35 10.43
N SER A 108 9.08 9.95 9.70
CA SER A 108 8.78 11.39 9.71
C SER A 108 7.28 11.64 9.77
N THR A 109 6.91 12.79 10.30
CA THR A 109 5.53 13.30 10.18
C THR A 109 5.15 13.43 8.70
N GLY A 110 3.92 13.05 8.36
CA GLY A 110 3.43 12.99 6.98
C GLY A 110 3.94 11.77 6.21
N ASP A 111 4.50 10.76 6.86
CA ASP A 111 4.76 9.47 6.22
C ASP A 111 3.48 8.66 6.11
N PHE A 112 3.32 8.01 4.95
CA PHE A 112 2.28 7.02 4.71
C PHE A 112 2.86 5.63 4.93
N LEU A 113 2.18 4.84 5.75
CA LEU A 113 2.60 3.48 6.07
C LEU A 113 1.44 2.51 5.79
N MET A 114 1.76 1.38 5.19
CA MET A 114 0.79 0.30 5.02
C MET A 114 0.84 -0.65 6.22
N VAL A 115 -0.31 -0.94 6.79
CA VAL A 115 -0.46 -1.92 7.86
C VAL A 115 -0.21 -3.33 7.31
N VAL A 116 0.65 -4.09 7.95
CA VAL A 116 1.03 -5.44 7.51
C VAL A 116 0.40 -6.57 8.33
N LYS A 117 -0.35 -6.24 9.38
CA LYS A 117 -1.02 -7.20 10.26
C LYS A 117 -2.28 -6.60 10.86
N ASN A 118 -3.38 -7.36 10.89
CA ASN A 118 -4.60 -6.93 11.55
C ASN A 118 -4.36 -6.61 13.02
N ASN A 119 -4.98 -5.53 13.50
CA ASN A 119 -4.97 -5.15 14.89
C ASN A 119 -6.39 -4.80 15.37
N TYR A 120 -6.84 -5.49 16.41
CA TYR A 120 -8.17 -5.35 16.99
C TYR A 120 -8.16 -4.61 18.34
N PHE A 121 -7.00 -4.09 18.73
CA PHE A 121 -6.80 -3.52 20.07
C PHE A 121 -7.02 -2.01 20.12
N TRP A 122 -6.54 -1.27 19.12
CA TRP A 122 -6.51 0.19 19.14
C TRP A 122 -7.85 0.86 18.84
N LEU A 123 -8.70 0.24 18.03
CA LEU A 123 -10.02 0.72 17.67
C LEU A 123 -11.11 -0.12 18.35
N LYS A 124 -12.27 0.52 18.56
CA LYS A 124 -13.47 -0.14 19.10
C LYS A 124 -14.44 -0.46 17.98
N GLU A 125 -15.29 -1.46 18.18
CA GLU A 125 -16.30 -1.86 17.18
C GLU A 125 -17.22 -0.71 16.72
N LYS A 126 -17.41 0.31 17.55
CA LYS A 126 -18.22 1.50 17.23
C LYS A 126 -17.48 2.57 16.45
N ASP A 127 -16.17 2.46 16.30
CA ASP A 127 -15.35 3.37 15.50
C ASP A 127 -15.62 3.09 14.02
N GLU A 128 -15.43 4.07 13.13
CA GLU A 128 -15.75 3.93 11.70
C GLU A 128 -15.05 2.73 11.07
N ALA A 129 -13.74 2.57 11.34
CA ALA A 129 -12.96 1.46 10.82
C ALA A 129 -13.19 0.14 11.59
N GLY A 130 -13.65 0.19 12.85
CA GLY A 130 -13.89 -0.96 13.72
C GLY A 130 -12.62 -1.67 14.20
N PHE A 131 -11.66 -1.89 13.31
CA PHE A 131 -10.31 -2.43 13.59
C PHE A 131 -9.34 -1.95 12.52
N ILE A 132 -8.04 -2.13 12.73
CA ILE A 132 -7.02 -1.80 11.76
C ILE A 132 -6.73 -3.05 10.92
N ALA A 133 -7.00 -3.01 9.63
CA ALA A 133 -6.84 -4.15 8.74
C ALA A 133 -5.44 -4.17 8.08
N ASN A 134 -4.96 -5.37 7.76
CA ASN A 134 -3.82 -5.54 6.86
C ASN A 134 -4.15 -4.93 5.49
N GLY A 135 -3.30 -4.04 5.01
CA GLY A 135 -3.49 -3.29 3.77
C GLY A 135 -4.01 -1.86 3.98
N ASP A 136 -4.53 -1.52 5.16
CA ASP A 136 -4.91 -0.14 5.46
C ASP A 136 -3.71 0.80 5.35
N ILE A 137 -3.96 2.01 4.87
CA ILE A 137 -2.96 3.07 4.82
C ILE A 137 -3.19 4.04 5.97
N ILE A 138 -2.12 4.31 6.70
CA ILE A 138 -2.10 5.29 7.80
C ILE A 138 -1.13 6.42 7.48
N GLU A 139 -1.43 7.63 7.94
CA GLU A 139 -0.53 8.78 7.92
C GLU A 139 -0.05 9.08 9.33
N VAL A 140 1.24 9.32 9.47
CA VAL A 140 1.87 9.75 10.73
C VAL A 140 1.68 11.24 10.91
N LEU A 141 0.84 11.65 11.86
CA LEU A 141 0.55 13.06 12.14
C LEU A 141 1.53 13.67 13.14
N GLU A 142 1.97 12.88 14.12
CA GLU A 142 2.86 13.34 15.18
C GLU A 142 3.69 12.17 15.72
N ILE A 143 4.94 12.42 16.08
CA ILE A 143 5.85 11.46 16.71
C ILE A 143 6.17 11.97 18.11
N PHE A 144 5.77 11.21 19.13
CA PHE A 144 5.95 11.61 20.52
C PHE A 144 7.28 11.15 21.10
N ALA A 145 7.68 9.90 20.79
CA ALA A 145 8.89 9.30 21.34
C ALA A 145 9.37 8.11 20.52
N PHE A 146 10.67 7.89 20.56
CA PHE A 146 11.30 6.64 20.13
C PHE A 146 11.76 5.86 21.36
N LYS A 147 11.65 4.55 21.32
CA LYS A 147 12.06 3.67 22.41
C LYS A 147 12.61 2.36 21.87
N GLU A 148 13.76 1.94 22.39
CA GLU A 148 14.28 0.60 22.14
C GLU A 148 13.91 -0.31 23.33
N LEU A 149 13.27 -1.43 23.05
CA LEU A 149 12.89 -2.45 24.02
C LEU A 149 13.07 -3.84 23.39
N TYR A 150 13.62 -4.77 24.16
CA TYR A 150 13.75 -6.18 23.74
C TYR A 150 14.48 -6.35 22.40
N GLY A 151 15.38 -5.43 22.05
CA GLY A 151 16.09 -5.43 20.79
C GLY A 151 15.29 -4.94 19.57
N PHE A 152 14.10 -4.36 19.79
CA PHE A 152 13.26 -3.72 18.77
C PHE A 152 13.14 -2.23 18.99
N ASN A 153 13.01 -1.50 17.88
CA ASN A 153 12.79 -0.06 17.88
C ASN A 153 11.30 0.26 17.73
N PHE A 154 10.79 1.06 18.64
CA PHE A 154 9.40 1.49 18.68
C PHE A 154 9.28 3.00 18.50
N ALA A 155 8.21 3.44 17.87
CA ALA A 155 7.79 4.84 17.86
C ALA A 155 6.38 4.98 18.42
N LYS A 156 6.19 5.83 19.44
CA LYS A 156 4.87 6.27 19.87
C LYS A 156 4.44 7.43 18.97
N VAL A 157 3.32 7.27 18.29
CA VAL A 157 2.86 8.19 17.24
C VAL A 157 1.37 8.47 17.36
N LYS A 158 0.92 9.60 16.77
CA LYS A 158 -0.46 9.87 16.45
C LYS A 158 -0.65 9.65 14.95
N ILE A 159 -1.67 8.91 14.60
CA ILE A 159 -1.97 8.55 13.20
C ILE A 159 -3.40 8.90 12.82
N ARG A 160 -3.64 9.06 11.49
CA ARG A 160 -4.98 8.98 10.90
C ARG A 160 -5.06 7.80 9.92
N MET A 161 -6.23 7.22 9.80
CA MET A 161 -6.56 6.24 8.77
C MET A 161 -6.90 6.97 7.47
N VAL A 162 -6.20 6.69 6.38
CA VAL A 162 -6.37 7.44 5.11
C VAL A 162 -7.73 7.16 4.47
N ASP A 163 -8.14 5.89 4.46
CA ASP A 163 -9.38 5.44 3.83
C ASP A 163 -10.63 5.63 4.70
N TYR A 164 -10.47 6.13 5.94
CA TYR A 164 -11.56 6.37 6.89
C TYR A 164 -11.56 7.81 7.37
N PRO A 165 -12.07 8.75 6.55
CA PRO A 165 -11.92 10.19 6.80
C PRO A 165 -12.63 10.68 8.06
N ASN A 166 -13.66 9.99 8.55
CA ASN A 166 -14.37 10.33 9.78
C ASN A 166 -13.77 9.61 11.02
N GLN A 167 -12.81 8.71 10.82
CA GLN A 167 -12.09 8.10 11.94
C GLN A 167 -11.22 9.14 12.64
N ILE A 168 -11.50 9.37 13.92
CA ILE A 168 -10.73 10.34 14.72
C ILE A 168 -9.28 9.85 14.83
N PRO A 169 -8.29 10.71 14.56
CA PRO A 169 -6.89 10.37 14.77
C PRO A 169 -6.60 9.88 16.18
N PHE A 170 -5.79 8.84 16.33
CA PHE A 170 -5.50 8.22 17.61
C PHE A 170 -4.01 7.92 17.80
N GLU A 171 -3.61 7.70 19.05
CA GLU A 171 -2.24 7.32 19.39
C GLU A 171 -2.07 5.81 19.26
N THR A 172 -0.90 5.40 18.76
CA THR A 172 -0.51 3.99 18.64
C THR A 172 1.00 3.84 18.76
N VAL A 173 1.47 2.61 18.72
CA VAL A 173 2.90 2.27 18.72
C VAL A 173 3.23 1.50 17.46
N LEU A 174 4.27 1.95 16.75
CA LEU A 174 4.80 1.31 15.55
C LEU A 174 6.08 0.55 15.90
N ILE A 175 6.29 -0.59 15.24
CA ILE A 175 7.54 -1.35 15.27
C ILE A 175 8.36 -0.92 14.05
N LEU A 176 9.42 -0.14 14.26
CA LEU A 176 10.20 0.46 13.17
C LEU A 176 11.00 -0.56 12.39
N ASP A 177 11.41 -1.66 13.01
CA ASP A 177 12.15 -2.73 12.36
C ASP A 177 11.38 -3.37 11.19
N THR A 178 10.05 -3.26 11.18
CA THR A 178 9.21 -3.75 10.07
C THR A 178 9.21 -2.84 8.86
N ILE A 179 9.52 -1.55 9.01
CA ILE A 179 9.46 -0.57 7.91
C ILE A 179 10.50 -0.88 6.81
N LYS A 180 11.70 -1.32 7.21
CA LYS A 180 12.80 -1.65 6.29
C LYS A 180 12.94 -3.14 6.01
N SER A 181 12.08 -3.96 6.60
CA SER A 181 12.14 -5.41 6.43
C SER A 181 11.77 -5.82 4.99
N GLU A 182 12.52 -6.76 4.41
CA GLU A 182 12.14 -7.41 3.15
C GLU A 182 10.95 -8.39 3.36
N SER A 183 10.72 -8.81 4.60
CA SER A 183 9.56 -9.61 5.02
C SER A 183 8.33 -8.71 5.23
N PRO A 184 7.13 -9.16 4.87
CA PRO A 184 5.91 -8.38 5.09
C PRO A 184 5.53 -8.19 6.57
N SER A 185 6.21 -8.89 7.49
CA SER A 185 5.99 -8.79 8.94
C SER A 185 7.23 -9.27 9.70
N LEU A 186 7.21 -9.16 11.03
CA LEU A 186 8.22 -9.82 11.88
C LEU A 186 8.30 -11.31 11.54
N THR A 187 9.51 -11.85 11.56
CA THR A 187 9.72 -13.29 11.44
C THR A 187 9.09 -14.04 12.62
N TYR A 188 8.91 -15.34 12.49
CA TYR A 188 8.39 -16.15 13.59
C TYR A 188 9.26 -16.05 14.86
N GLU A 189 10.58 -16.04 14.70
CA GLU A 189 11.54 -15.90 15.80
C GLU A 189 11.42 -14.52 16.47
N GLN A 190 11.36 -13.45 15.70
CA GLN A 190 11.17 -12.09 16.18
C GLN A 190 9.82 -11.93 16.90
N SER A 191 8.77 -12.55 16.35
CA SER A 191 7.44 -12.51 16.98
C SER A 191 7.43 -13.24 18.32
N ASN A 192 8.09 -14.40 18.42
CA ASN A 192 8.21 -15.13 19.67
C ASN A 192 9.03 -14.35 20.71
N GLN A 193 10.16 -13.78 20.29
CA GLN A 193 10.98 -12.93 21.18
C GLN A 193 10.15 -11.79 21.79
N LEU A 194 9.30 -11.13 20.98
CA LEU A 194 8.44 -10.04 21.43
C LEU A 194 7.28 -10.54 22.33
N TYR A 195 6.92 -11.81 22.24
CA TYR A 195 5.81 -12.41 23.00
C TYR A 195 6.24 -12.98 24.36
N GLU A 196 7.51 -13.38 24.51
CA GLU A 196 8.07 -13.99 25.72
C GLU A 196 8.53 -12.96 26.77
N GLU A 197 8.60 -11.67 26.40
CA GLU A 197 9.00 -10.53 27.23
C GLU A 197 7.81 -9.67 27.69
#